data_a0da194aaada67a3e1765e00654a5708
#
_entry.id   a0da194aaada67a3e1765e00654a5708
#
_cell.length_a   1.000
_cell.length_b   1.000
_cell.length_c   1.000
_cell.angle_alpha   90.00
_cell.angle_beta   90.00
_cell.angle_gamma   90.00
#
_symmetry.space_group_name_H-M   'P 1'
#
loop_
_entity.id
_entity.type
_entity.pdbx_description
1 polymer ?
#
loop_
_entity_poly.entity_id
_entity_poly.type
_entity_poly.pdbx_seq_one_letter_code
_entity_poly.pdbx_strand_id
1 'polypeptide(L)'
;MLNTMWLYLIIILIILGLHFTKKINFKNYKVFSLTKKLNYETLFLALGTKMGVGSLIGTTMSIFIGGPGSLFWIYLFTLITSSLIYIESFLGSKYKQKTKSGYIGGIYYYTKFGLKNNVLAIIMLIMFITTYSIFFLMIQTNTIKNTLLINPHLLTIIILILSILLITNNINEIKNTLNKIVPFICIFFISISLYKIIKNINLVGIIFNTIIKSAFNTKSMLVGIVIGIKRSIFLNELLIGTTSMSSGINNMDKKVTANTLVIGSYFIVFIVSTLLTMLILIYKINTNVVDTSYINLLKNTFTYHYNTLGNYYLNLMITLLATSSIISGIYIGLSNINYLTNNKVIINITKLIILTTLTLGIYLNTDKIWLFIDIMMLSLITLNSIIIYKLRDKII
;
A
#
# COMPACT_ATOMS: atom_id res chain seq x y z
N MET A 1 -24.59 -5.31 0.46
CA MET A 1 -24.41 -3.94 -0.03
C MET A 1 -22.94 -3.57 -0.24
N LEU A 2 -22.04 -3.60 0.76
CA LEU A 2 -20.65 -3.20 0.56
C LEU A 2 -19.91 -4.04 -0.50
N ASN A 3 -20.04 -5.36 -0.48
CA ASN A 3 -19.41 -6.25 -1.47
C ASN A 3 -19.92 -6.01 -2.90
N THR A 4 -21.19 -5.67 -3.08
CA THR A 4 -21.74 -5.33 -4.40
C THR A 4 -21.17 -4.01 -4.92
N MET A 5 -20.99 -3.00 -4.06
CA MET A 5 -20.32 -1.74 -4.43
C MET A 5 -18.86 -1.96 -4.86
N TRP A 6 -18.15 -2.87 -4.17
CA TRP A 6 -16.80 -3.26 -4.57
C TRP A 6 -16.77 -3.93 -5.95
N LEU A 7 -17.73 -4.79 -6.28
CA LEU A 7 -17.81 -5.42 -7.60
C LEU A 7 -18.00 -4.38 -8.71
N TYR A 8 -18.90 -3.41 -8.53
CA TYR A 8 -19.04 -2.31 -9.50
C TYR A 8 -17.78 -1.49 -9.66
N LEU A 9 -17.12 -1.15 -8.55
CA LEU A 9 -15.86 -0.40 -8.62
C LEU A 9 -14.76 -1.19 -9.36
N ILE A 10 -14.64 -2.49 -9.11
CA ILE A 10 -13.69 -3.37 -9.80
C ILE A 10 -13.91 -3.34 -11.32
N ILE A 11 -15.15 -3.45 -11.77
CA ILE A 11 -15.50 -3.40 -13.19
C ILE A 11 -15.10 -2.05 -13.79
N ILE A 12 -15.42 -0.95 -13.12
CA ILE A 12 -15.03 0.40 -13.53
C ILE A 12 -13.50 0.52 -13.65
N LEU A 13 -12.75 0.03 -12.67
CA LEU A 13 -11.29 0.10 -12.67
C LEU A 13 -10.67 -0.73 -13.79
N ILE A 14 -11.23 -1.89 -14.13
CA ILE A 14 -10.80 -2.70 -15.27
C ILE A 14 -11.03 -1.93 -16.58
N ILE A 15 -12.23 -1.38 -16.78
CA ILE A 15 -12.57 -0.60 -17.98
C ILE A 15 -11.64 0.62 -18.11
N LEU A 16 -11.45 1.37 -17.04
CA LEU A 16 -10.56 2.53 -17.02
C LEU A 16 -9.10 2.12 -17.24
N GLY A 17 -8.65 1.03 -16.62
CA GLY A 17 -7.30 0.50 -16.78
C GLY A 17 -6.99 0.17 -18.23
N LEU A 18 -7.88 -0.55 -18.92
CA LEU A 18 -7.75 -0.90 -20.34
C LEU A 18 -7.81 0.35 -21.24
N HIS A 19 -8.78 1.25 -21.00
CA HIS A 19 -8.91 2.51 -21.73
C HIS A 19 -7.63 3.34 -21.66
N PHE A 20 -7.10 3.53 -20.47
CA PHE A 20 -5.91 4.34 -20.27
C PHE A 20 -4.63 3.65 -20.72
N THR A 21 -4.52 2.34 -20.65
CA THR A 21 -3.39 1.60 -21.22
C THR A 21 -3.26 1.90 -22.71
N LYS A 22 -4.37 1.86 -23.46
CA LYS A 22 -4.40 2.24 -24.87
C LYS A 22 -4.02 3.72 -25.07
N LYS A 23 -4.59 4.62 -24.25
CA LYS A 23 -4.36 6.09 -24.35
C LYS A 23 -2.90 6.47 -24.11
N ILE A 24 -2.19 5.82 -23.21
CA ILE A 24 -0.75 6.06 -22.95
C ILE A 24 0.18 5.23 -23.85
N ASN A 25 -0.34 4.56 -24.88
CA ASN A 25 0.43 3.73 -25.80
C ASN A 25 1.27 2.65 -25.09
N PHE A 26 0.65 1.95 -24.13
CA PHE A 26 1.26 0.85 -23.38
C PHE A 26 2.55 1.22 -22.61
N LYS A 27 2.75 2.50 -22.25
CA LYS A 27 3.93 2.95 -21.51
C LYS A 27 4.06 2.29 -20.15
N ASN A 28 2.93 1.96 -19.49
CA ASN A 28 2.89 1.22 -18.22
C ASN A 28 3.55 -0.17 -18.28
N TYR A 29 3.64 -0.80 -19.45
CA TYR A 29 4.33 -2.09 -19.63
C TYR A 29 5.78 -1.92 -20.08
N LYS A 30 6.11 -0.77 -20.69
CA LYS A 30 7.46 -0.48 -21.19
C LYS A 30 8.32 0.27 -20.16
N VAL A 31 7.91 0.28 -18.88
CA VAL A 31 8.56 1.09 -17.85
C VAL A 31 10.04 0.77 -17.67
N PHE A 32 10.43 -0.49 -17.75
CA PHE A 32 11.84 -0.91 -17.61
C PHE A 32 12.72 -0.48 -18.79
N SER A 33 12.17 -0.44 -20.01
CA SER A 33 12.91 0.02 -21.20
C SER A 33 12.92 1.54 -21.37
N LEU A 34 11.89 2.22 -20.85
CA LEU A 34 11.73 3.67 -21.00
C LEU A 34 12.44 4.47 -19.90
N THR A 35 12.82 3.83 -18.81
CA THR A 35 13.41 4.51 -17.65
C THR A 35 14.89 4.23 -17.57
N LYS A 36 15.73 5.13 -18.13
CA LYS A 36 17.18 5.11 -17.99
C LYS A 36 17.66 5.49 -16.59
N LYS A 37 16.86 6.26 -15.83
CA LYS A 37 17.13 6.71 -14.46
C LYS A 37 15.89 6.54 -13.61
N LEU A 38 16.03 5.88 -12.45
CA LEU A 38 14.98 5.80 -11.45
C LEU A 38 15.06 7.00 -10.50
N ASN A 39 13.92 7.46 -10.04
CA ASN A 39 13.85 8.43 -8.97
C ASN A 39 13.76 7.67 -7.63
N TYR A 40 14.90 7.37 -7.02
CA TYR A 40 14.98 6.58 -5.79
C TYR A 40 14.22 7.21 -4.62
N GLU A 41 14.25 8.52 -4.49
CA GLU A 41 13.53 9.24 -3.43
C GLU A 41 12.01 9.03 -3.54
N THR A 42 11.46 9.20 -4.73
CA THR A 42 10.04 8.92 -5.01
C THR A 42 9.72 7.44 -4.84
N LEU A 43 10.62 6.55 -5.26
CA LEU A 43 10.43 5.11 -5.14
C LEU A 43 10.37 4.68 -3.67
N PHE A 44 11.32 5.11 -2.84
CA PHE A 44 11.37 4.70 -1.44
C PHE A 44 10.24 5.30 -0.60
N LEU A 45 9.81 6.53 -0.88
CA LEU A 45 8.61 7.06 -0.25
C LEU A 45 7.38 6.22 -0.62
N ALA A 46 7.19 5.90 -1.90
CA ALA A 46 6.07 5.08 -2.35
C ALA A 46 6.15 3.64 -1.82
N LEU A 47 7.34 3.04 -1.76
CA LEU A 47 7.51 1.73 -1.14
C LEU A 47 7.26 1.78 0.36
N GLY A 48 7.63 2.86 1.04
CA GLY A 48 7.36 3.06 2.47
C GLY A 48 5.88 3.08 2.81
N THR A 49 5.04 3.62 1.91
CA THR A 49 3.58 3.55 2.06
C THR A 49 3.04 2.17 1.71
N LYS A 50 3.42 1.62 0.55
CA LYS A 50 2.90 0.35 0.00
C LYS A 50 3.44 -0.89 0.73
N MET A 51 4.71 -0.87 1.12
CA MET A 51 5.37 -1.97 1.83
C MET A 51 5.15 -1.86 3.35
N GLY A 52 3.92 -1.58 3.75
CA GLY A 52 3.49 -1.61 5.14
C GLY A 52 3.07 -3.02 5.58
N VAL A 53 2.60 -3.13 6.81
CA VAL A 53 2.01 -4.37 7.32
C VAL A 53 0.89 -4.87 6.41
N GLY A 54 0.18 -3.95 5.76
CA GLY A 54 -0.88 -4.27 4.79
C GLY A 54 -0.43 -5.15 3.63
N SER A 55 0.82 -5.08 3.20
CA SER A 55 1.34 -5.95 2.12
C SER A 55 1.49 -7.40 2.59
N LEU A 56 2.01 -7.64 3.79
CA LEU A 56 2.11 -8.99 4.36
C LEU A 56 0.73 -9.55 4.72
N ILE A 57 -0.05 -8.79 5.49
CA ILE A 57 -1.38 -9.22 5.93
C ILE A 57 -2.35 -9.33 4.76
N GLY A 58 -2.33 -8.39 3.81
CA GLY A 58 -3.20 -8.43 2.63
C GLY A 58 -2.94 -9.65 1.75
N THR A 59 -1.68 -9.98 1.48
CA THR A 59 -1.30 -11.18 0.74
C THR A 59 -1.69 -12.45 1.49
N THR A 60 -1.36 -12.54 2.78
CA THR A 60 -1.71 -13.70 3.62
C THR A 60 -3.23 -13.90 3.69
N MET A 61 -3.99 -12.83 3.87
CA MET A 61 -5.44 -12.86 3.92
C MET A 61 -6.04 -13.27 2.57
N SER A 62 -5.44 -12.88 1.44
CA SER A 62 -5.90 -13.31 0.13
C SER A 62 -5.73 -14.82 -0.08
N ILE A 63 -4.60 -15.37 0.37
CA ILE A 63 -4.35 -16.81 0.30
C ILE A 63 -5.22 -17.59 1.29
N PHE A 64 -5.42 -17.02 2.48
CA PHE A 64 -6.24 -17.67 3.52
C PHE A 64 -7.73 -17.78 3.12
N ILE A 65 -8.32 -16.69 2.61
CA ILE A 65 -9.76 -16.64 2.27
C ILE A 65 -10.01 -17.08 0.82
N GLY A 66 -9.22 -16.58 -0.12
CA GLY A 66 -9.42 -16.77 -1.56
C GLY A 66 -8.63 -17.94 -2.15
N GLY A 67 -7.80 -18.60 -1.34
CA GLY A 67 -6.93 -19.70 -1.78
C GLY A 67 -5.72 -19.25 -2.60
N PRO A 68 -4.83 -20.20 -2.98
CA PRO A 68 -3.60 -19.92 -3.74
C PRO A 68 -3.84 -19.17 -5.05
N GLY A 69 -4.94 -19.43 -5.73
CA GLY A 69 -5.31 -18.78 -7.00
C GLY A 69 -5.53 -17.27 -6.91
N SER A 70 -5.73 -16.72 -5.70
CA SER A 70 -5.84 -15.27 -5.49
C SER A 70 -4.63 -14.52 -6.00
N LEU A 71 -3.41 -15.09 -5.92
CA LEU A 71 -2.19 -14.45 -6.43
C LEU A 71 -2.25 -14.22 -7.93
N PHE A 72 -2.79 -15.17 -8.71
CA PHE A 72 -3.00 -14.99 -10.15
C PHE A 72 -3.88 -13.78 -10.44
N TRP A 73 -4.98 -13.63 -9.71
CA TRP A 73 -5.91 -12.51 -9.88
C TRP A 73 -5.33 -11.17 -9.41
N ILE A 74 -4.48 -11.17 -8.38
CA ILE A 74 -3.69 -10.01 -7.96
C ILE A 74 -2.77 -9.56 -9.11
N TYR A 75 -2.06 -10.48 -9.77
CA TYR A 75 -1.19 -10.18 -10.90
C TYR A 75 -1.95 -9.59 -12.08
N LEU A 76 -2.99 -10.29 -12.51
CA LEU A 76 -3.79 -9.88 -13.67
C LEU A 76 -4.39 -8.48 -13.46
N PHE A 77 -4.99 -8.25 -12.31
CA PHE A 77 -5.58 -6.95 -11.99
C PHE A 77 -4.52 -5.84 -11.91
N THR A 78 -3.36 -6.10 -11.31
CA THR A 78 -2.26 -5.13 -11.26
C THR A 78 -1.77 -4.77 -12.67
N LEU A 79 -1.62 -5.73 -13.57
CA LEU A 79 -1.25 -5.46 -14.96
C LEU A 79 -2.28 -4.57 -15.65
N ILE A 80 -3.56 -4.89 -15.54
CA ILE A 80 -4.65 -4.11 -16.15
C ILE A 80 -4.69 -2.68 -15.60
N THR A 81 -4.51 -2.51 -14.28
CA THR A 81 -4.66 -1.21 -13.61
C THR A 81 -3.36 -0.43 -13.46
N SER A 82 -2.22 -0.95 -13.89
CA SER A 82 -0.93 -0.24 -13.83
C SER A 82 -0.92 1.09 -14.59
N SER A 83 -1.74 1.22 -15.64
CA SER A 83 -1.95 2.49 -16.34
C SER A 83 -2.58 3.57 -15.45
N LEU A 84 -3.45 3.19 -14.52
CA LEU A 84 -4.05 4.11 -13.56
C LEU A 84 -3.00 4.63 -12.56
N ILE A 85 -2.08 3.75 -12.13
CA ILE A 85 -0.93 4.14 -11.29
C ILE A 85 -0.05 5.14 -12.05
N TYR A 86 0.22 4.86 -13.32
CA TYR A 86 0.99 5.76 -14.20
C TYR A 86 0.34 7.14 -14.28
N ILE A 87 -0.97 7.20 -14.53
CA ILE A 87 -1.71 8.44 -14.73
C ILE A 87 -1.85 9.24 -13.43
N GLU A 88 -2.19 8.59 -12.32
CA GLU A 88 -2.26 9.24 -11.02
C GLU A 88 -0.92 9.87 -10.65
N SER A 89 0.17 9.14 -10.87
CA SER A 89 1.53 9.62 -10.68
C SER A 89 1.87 10.79 -11.61
N PHE A 90 1.56 10.65 -12.89
CA PHE A 90 1.78 11.71 -13.88
C PHE A 90 1.05 13.01 -13.53
N LEU A 91 -0.22 12.93 -13.14
CA LEU A 91 -1.01 14.08 -12.71
C LEU A 91 -0.48 14.69 -11.41
N GLY A 92 -0.10 13.88 -10.43
CA GLY A 92 0.52 14.36 -9.19
C GLY A 92 1.81 15.13 -9.43
N SER A 93 2.67 14.66 -10.35
CA SER A 93 3.89 15.35 -10.74
C SER A 93 3.62 16.56 -11.65
N LYS A 94 2.60 16.51 -12.51
CA LYS A 94 2.24 17.62 -13.44
C LYS A 94 1.72 18.85 -12.71
N TYR A 95 0.92 18.64 -11.66
CA TYR A 95 0.27 19.72 -10.91
C TYR A 95 0.91 20.01 -9.55
N LYS A 96 2.12 19.49 -9.30
CA LYS A 96 2.88 19.79 -8.09
C LYS A 96 3.15 21.27 -7.94
N GLN A 97 3.23 21.72 -6.69
CA GLN A 97 3.52 23.09 -6.33
C GLN A 97 4.87 23.19 -5.62
N LYS A 98 5.58 24.29 -5.84
CA LYS A 98 6.81 24.61 -5.11
C LYS A 98 6.46 25.19 -3.74
N THR A 99 7.09 24.69 -2.70
CA THR A 99 6.96 25.21 -1.33
C THR A 99 8.33 25.65 -0.80
N LYS A 100 8.35 26.26 0.39
CA LYS A 100 9.62 26.62 1.05
C LYS A 100 10.52 25.42 1.34
N SER A 101 9.93 24.23 1.57
CA SER A 101 10.63 22.98 1.89
C SER A 101 10.82 22.04 0.69
N GLY A 102 10.52 22.47 -0.54
CA GLY A 102 10.63 21.62 -1.74
C GLY A 102 9.36 21.62 -2.59
N TYR A 103 8.94 20.47 -3.04
CA TYR A 103 7.73 20.29 -3.86
C TYR A 103 6.70 19.47 -3.13
N ILE A 104 5.42 19.73 -3.41
CA ILE A 104 4.28 18.96 -2.93
C ILE A 104 3.29 18.74 -4.07
N GLY A 105 2.76 17.51 -4.17
CA GLY A 105 1.72 17.13 -5.14
C GLY A 105 0.69 16.24 -4.48
N GLY A 106 -0.22 15.71 -5.28
CA GLY A 106 -1.24 14.79 -4.79
C GLY A 106 -2.62 15.11 -5.34
N ILE A 107 -3.60 14.36 -4.85
CA ILE A 107 -4.98 14.40 -5.34
C ILE A 107 -5.62 15.78 -5.25
N TYR A 108 -5.32 16.52 -4.18
CA TYR A 108 -5.78 17.90 -4.01
C TYR A 108 -5.31 18.81 -5.14
N TYR A 109 -4.05 18.71 -5.54
CA TYR A 109 -3.42 19.64 -6.49
C TYR A 109 -3.93 19.44 -7.90
N TYR A 110 -4.03 18.21 -8.40
CA TYR A 110 -4.57 18.02 -9.75
C TYR A 110 -6.09 18.22 -9.80
N THR A 111 -6.80 18.07 -8.68
CA THR A 111 -8.21 18.43 -8.60
C THR A 111 -8.39 19.95 -8.65
N LYS A 112 -7.63 20.69 -7.83
CA LYS A 112 -7.69 22.14 -7.76
C LYS A 112 -7.23 22.80 -9.07
N PHE A 113 -6.04 22.48 -9.53
CA PHE A 113 -5.42 23.16 -10.66
C PHE A 113 -5.73 22.49 -12.01
N GLY A 114 -6.01 21.19 -12.01
CA GLY A 114 -6.37 20.44 -13.20
C GLY A 114 -7.85 20.57 -13.56
N LEU A 115 -8.76 20.31 -12.63
CA LEU A 115 -10.21 20.48 -12.85
C LEU A 115 -10.70 21.90 -12.57
N LYS A 116 -9.88 22.74 -11.93
CA LYS A 116 -10.26 24.08 -11.46
C LYS A 116 -11.47 24.05 -10.50
N ASN A 117 -11.55 23.04 -9.65
CA ASN A 117 -12.63 22.85 -8.68
C ASN A 117 -12.07 22.83 -7.25
N ASN A 118 -12.19 23.95 -6.53
CA ASN A 118 -11.67 24.11 -5.18
C ASN A 118 -12.45 23.28 -4.16
N VAL A 119 -13.79 23.22 -4.27
CA VAL A 119 -14.63 22.48 -3.32
C VAL A 119 -14.31 20.99 -3.38
N LEU A 120 -14.30 20.42 -4.60
CA LEU A 120 -13.96 19.00 -4.77
C LEU A 120 -12.52 18.70 -4.31
N ALA A 121 -11.57 19.63 -4.53
CA ALA A 121 -10.20 19.46 -4.08
C ALA A 121 -10.10 19.35 -2.55
N ILE A 122 -10.85 20.19 -1.81
CA ILE A 122 -10.89 20.14 -0.34
C ILE A 122 -11.54 18.83 0.14
N ILE A 123 -12.63 18.41 -0.47
CA ILE A 123 -13.29 17.11 -0.16
C ILE A 123 -12.31 15.96 -0.34
N MET A 124 -11.62 15.92 -1.50
CA MET A 124 -10.63 14.86 -1.79
C MET A 124 -9.46 14.86 -0.81
N LEU A 125 -9.02 16.03 -0.37
CA LEU A 125 -7.95 16.15 0.62
C LEU A 125 -8.39 15.62 2.00
N ILE A 126 -9.57 16.01 2.47
CA ILE A 126 -10.12 15.53 3.74
C ILE A 126 -10.26 14.02 3.70
N MET A 127 -10.85 13.48 2.64
CA MET A 127 -11.00 12.03 2.45
C MET A 127 -9.63 11.32 2.41
N PHE A 128 -8.63 11.89 1.74
CA PHE A 128 -7.28 11.32 1.68
C PHE A 128 -6.60 11.28 3.04
N ILE A 129 -6.62 12.40 3.79
CA ILE A 129 -6.05 12.47 5.15
C ILE A 129 -6.79 11.48 6.07
N THR A 130 -8.11 11.45 6.03
CA THR A 130 -8.92 10.54 6.85
C THR A 130 -8.61 9.07 6.53
N THR A 131 -8.53 8.72 5.25
CA THR A 131 -8.21 7.35 4.83
C THR A 131 -6.81 6.96 5.29
N TYR A 132 -5.81 7.78 4.96
CA TYR A 132 -4.42 7.36 5.09
C TYR A 132 -3.80 7.71 6.45
N SER A 133 -4.01 8.94 6.94
CA SER A 133 -3.39 9.39 8.19
C SER A 133 -4.23 9.06 9.44
N ILE A 134 -5.43 8.48 9.26
CA ILE A 134 -6.27 7.99 10.37
C ILE A 134 -6.41 6.48 10.28
N PHE A 135 -7.22 5.95 9.34
CA PHE A 135 -7.58 4.53 9.34
C PHE A 135 -6.42 3.60 8.98
N PHE A 136 -5.56 3.97 8.03
CA PHE A 136 -4.36 3.18 7.72
C PHE A 136 -3.35 3.15 8.87
N LEU A 137 -3.26 4.20 9.68
CA LEU A 137 -2.43 4.20 10.88
C LEU A 137 -2.97 3.26 11.96
N MET A 138 -4.29 3.21 12.12
CA MET A 138 -4.92 2.26 13.06
C MET A 138 -4.57 0.81 12.76
N ILE A 139 -4.57 0.40 11.48
CA ILE A 139 -4.26 -0.99 11.13
C ILE A 139 -2.79 -1.34 11.42
N GLN A 140 -1.86 -0.39 11.32
CA GLN A 140 -0.46 -0.63 11.64
C GLN A 140 -0.29 -1.00 13.12
N THR A 141 -0.82 -0.16 14.02
CA THR A 141 -0.72 -0.38 15.47
C THR A 141 -1.54 -1.59 15.94
N ASN A 142 -2.71 -1.82 15.35
CA ASN A 142 -3.51 -3.02 15.59
C ASN A 142 -2.76 -4.31 15.24
N THR A 143 -2.07 -4.32 14.11
CA THR A 143 -1.32 -5.50 13.68
C THR A 143 -0.10 -5.73 14.57
N ILE A 144 0.64 -4.69 14.98
CA ILE A 144 1.73 -4.82 15.95
C ILE A 144 1.20 -5.50 17.23
N LYS A 145 0.11 -4.99 17.80
CA LYS A 145 -0.50 -5.56 19.02
C LYS A 145 -0.83 -7.06 18.86
N ASN A 146 -1.49 -7.41 17.74
CA ASN A 146 -1.98 -8.78 17.53
C ASN A 146 -0.85 -9.78 17.20
N THR A 147 0.28 -9.29 16.75
CA THR A 147 1.43 -10.14 16.38
C THR A 147 2.42 -10.27 17.50
N LEU A 148 2.83 -9.15 18.12
CA LEU A 148 3.85 -9.13 19.17
C LEU A 148 3.36 -9.62 20.52
N LEU A 149 2.03 -9.68 20.77
CA LEU A 149 1.42 -10.07 22.05
C LEU A 149 1.95 -9.25 23.25
N ILE A 150 2.35 -8.00 23.00
CA ILE A 150 2.81 -7.08 24.05
C ILE A 150 1.60 -6.52 24.81
N ASN A 151 1.79 -6.21 26.09
CA ASN A 151 0.78 -5.52 26.89
C ASN A 151 0.31 -4.24 26.16
N PRO A 152 -0.99 -4.04 25.90
CA PRO A 152 -1.52 -2.90 25.16
C PRO A 152 -1.10 -1.55 25.74
N HIS A 153 -1.03 -1.41 27.05
CA HIS A 153 -0.63 -0.16 27.71
C HIS A 153 0.86 0.16 27.45
N LEU A 154 1.74 -0.83 27.56
CA LEU A 154 3.15 -0.66 27.25
C LEU A 154 3.35 -0.30 25.75
N LEU A 155 2.65 -0.99 24.86
CA LEU A 155 2.68 -0.68 23.42
C LEU A 155 2.21 0.74 23.15
N THR A 156 1.15 1.18 23.82
CA THR A 156 0.64 2.56 23.69
C THR A 156 1.70 3.58 24.06
N ILE A 157 2.41 3.40 25.17
CA ILE A 157 3.47 4.30 25.61
C ILE A 157 4.60 4.34 24.56
N ILE A 158 5.04 3.19 24.08
CA ILE A 158 6.11 3.10 23.06
C ILE A 158 5.70 3.83 21.77
N ILE A 159 4.50 3.56 21.27
CA ILE A 159 3.99 4.19 20.03
C ILE A 159 3.83 5.70 20.20
N LEU A 160 3.34 6.17 21.34
CA LEU A 160 3.21 7.61 21.62
C LEU A 160 4.58 8.30 21.65
N ILE A 161 5.56 7.74 22.35
CA ILE A 161 6.92 8.33 22.41
C ILE A 161 7.51 8.42 21.01
N LEU A 162 7.49 7.32 20.22
CA LEU A 162 8.02 7.32 18.86
C LEU A 162 7.27 8.30 17.95
N SER A 163 5.94 8.37 18.06
CA SER A 163 5.14 9.26 17.21
C SER A 163 5.33 10.74 17.57
N ILE A 164 5.49 11.06 18.85
CA ILE A 164 5.79 12.43 19.29
C ILE A 164 7.15 12.86 18.75
N LEU A 165 8.18 12.01 18.86
CA LEU A 165 9.49 12.31 18.29
C LEU A 165 9.43 12.56 16.78
N LEU A 166 8.64 11.78 16.03
CA LEU A 166 8.44 11.97 14.61
C LEU A 166 7.68 13.26 14.27
N ILE A 167 6.64 13.58 15.03
CA ILE A 167 5.79 14.77 14.81
C ILE A 167 6.52 16.08 15.15
N THR A 168 7.50 16.04 16.05
CA THR A 168 8.32 17.22 16.41
C THR A 168 9.45 17.46 15.42
N ASN A 169 9.89 16.44 14.68
CA ASN A 169 10.93 16.56 13.67
C ASN A 169 10.47 17.32 12.42
N ASN A 170 11.42 17.85 11.67
CA ASN A 170 11.15 18.49 10.39
C ASN A 170 10.67 17.45 9.35
N ILE A 171 9.75 17.85 8.47
CA ILE A 171 9.19 17.02 7.39
C ILE A 171 10.30 16.40 6.52
N ASN A 172 11.39 17.11 6.26
CA ASN A 172 12.54 16.61 5.50
C ASN A 172 13.29 15.48 6.23
N GLU A 173 13.38 15.52 7.55
CA GLU A 173 14.01 14.47 8.35
C GLU A 173 13.18 13.19 8.33
N ILE A 174 11.86 13.32 8.39
CA ILE A 174 10.92 12.18 8.25
C ILE A 174 11.14 11.49 6.89
N LYS A 175 11.24 12.25 5.81
CA LYS A 175 11.50 11.75 4.45
C LYS A 175 12.88 11.05 4.37
N ASN A 176 13.92 11.64 4.93
CA ASN A 176 15.27 11.06 4.95
C ASN A 176 15.32 9.74 5.73
N THR A 177 14.54 9.62 6.81
CA THR A 177 14.42 8.39 7.59
C THR A 177 13.82 7.26 6.74
N LEU A 178 12.75 7.54 5.97
CA LEU A 178 12.15 6.56 5.06
C LEU A 178 13.14 6.09 3.99
N ASN A 179 13.92 7.01 3.41
CA ASN A 179 14.91 6.68 2.37
C ASN A 179 16.00 5.72 2.86
N LYS A 180 16.25 5.64 4.18
CA LYS A 180 17.22 4.72 4.78
C LYS A 180 16.58 3.39 5.22
N ILE A 181 15.42 3.46 5.85
CA ILE A 181 14.76 2.28 6.45
C ILE A 181 14.14 1.38 5.38
N VAL A 182 13.47 1.94 4.37
CA VAL A 182 12.73 1.15 3.38
C VAL A 182 13.62 0.20 2.56
N PRO A 183 14.78 0.62 2.01
CA PRO A 183 15.67 -0.30 1.32
C PRO A 183 16.15 -1.45 2.19
N PHE A 184 16.47 -1.16 3.45
CA PHE A 184 16.88 -2.19 4.42
C PHE A 184 15.79 -3.24 4.63
N ILE A 185 14.54 -2.81 4.84
CA ILE A 185 13.40 -3.71 5.00
C ILE A 185 13.22 -4.59 3.76
N CYS A 186 13.29 -3.99 2.55
CA CYS A 186 13.17 -4.71 1.29
C CYS A 186 14.23 -5.80 1.15
N ILE A 187 15.49 -5.43 1.34
CA ILE A 187 16.63 -6.36 1.22
C ILE A 187 16.51 -7.48 2.25
N PHE A 188 16.21 -7.15 3.50
CA PHE A 188 16.06 -8.12 4.58
C PHE A 188 14.96 -9.14 4.25
N PHE A 189 13.74 -8.68 3.89
CA PHE A 189 12.63 -9.58 3.54
C PHE A 189 12.96 -10.47 2.34
N ILE A 190 13.51 -9.90 1.27
CA ILE A 190 13.85 -10.66 0.06
C ILE A 190 14.91 -11.72 0.38
N SER A 191 15.97 -11.35 1.11
CA SER A 191 17.08 -12.27 1.43
C SER A 191 16.61 -13.48 2.24
N ILE A 192 15.85 -13.24 3.31
CA ILE A 192 15.35 -14.35 4.15
C ILE A 192 14.36 -15.23 3.38
N SER A 193 13.48 -14.62 2.54
CA SER A 193 12.50 -15.38 1.75
C SER A 193 13.17 -16.22 0.67
N LEU A 194 14.07 -15.63 -0.13
CA LEU A 194 14.79 -16.34 -1.18
C LEU A 194 15.61 -17.50 -0.66
N TYR A 195 16.30 -17.33 0.48
CA TYR A 195 17.07 -18.41 1.10
C TYR A 195 16.23 -19.67 1.34
N LYS A 196 14.98 -19.50 1.83
CA LYS A 196 14.09 -20.65 2.08
C LYS A 196 13.47 -21.21 0.82
N ILE A 197 13.16 -20.37 -0.16
CA ILE A 197 12.62 -20.80 -1.46
C ILE A 197 13.68 -21.61 -2.22
N ILE A 198 14.93 -21.16 -2.26
CA ILE A 198 16.03 -21.86 -2.90
C ILE A 198 16.25 -23.26 -2.26
N LYS A 199 16.17 -23.37 -0.93
CA LYS A 199 16.24 -24.67 -0.25
C LYS A 199 15.09 -25.62 -0.61
N ASN A 200 13.97 -25.10 -1.08
CA ASN A 200 12.78 -25.86 -1.48
C ASN A 200 12.48 -25.71 -2.98
N ILE A 201 13.51 -25.57 -3.80
CA ILE A 201 13.38 -25.29 -5.24
C ILE A 201 12.51 -26.34 -5.96
N ASN A 202 12.55 -27.59 -5.51
CA ASN A 202 11.75 -28.69 -6.06
C ASN A 202 10.24 -28.45 -5.94
N LEU A 203 9.78 -27.65 -4.97
CA LEU A 203 8.37 -27.35 -4.77
C LEU A 203 7.89 -26.17 -5.62
N VAL A 204 8.79 -25.37 -6.19
CA VAL A 204 8.44 -24.14 -6.92
C VAL A 204 7.50 -24.43 -8.11
N GLY A 205 7.81 -25.48 -8.90
CA GLY A 205 6.95 -25.88 -10.02
C GLY A 205 5.56 -26.35 -9.57
N ILE A 206 5.51 -27.12 -8.46
CA ILE A 206 4.26 -27.58 -7.86
C ILE A 206 3.41 -26.40 -7.37
N ILE A 207 4.04 -25.40 -6.74
CA ILE A 207 3.39 -24.20 -6.24
C ILE A 207 2.76 -23.40 -7.36
N PHE A 208 3.50 -23.13 -8.45
CA PHE A 208 2.94 -22.41 -9.61
C PHE A 208 1.76 -23.17 -10.24
N ASN A 209 1.86 -24.48 -10.40
CA ASN A 209 0.75 -25.30 -10.87
C ASN A 209 -0.46 -25.23 -9.92
N THR A 210 -0.23 -25.24 -8.61
CA THR A 210 -1.27 -25.10 -7.59
C THR A 210 -1.96 -23.74 -7.69
N ILE A 211 -1.21 -22.65 -7.87
CA ILE A 211 -1.75 -21.31 -8.05
C ILE A 211 -2.64 -21.26 -9.30
N ILE A 212 -2.17 -21.76 -10.44
CA ILE A 212 -2.93 -21.74 -11.69
C ILE A 212 -4.19 -22.62 -11.57
N LYS A 213 -4.07 -23.85 -11.09
CA LYS A 213 -5.21 -24.75 -10.92
C LYS A 213 -6.25 -24.17 -9.95
N SER A 214 -5.81 -23.56 -8.85
CA SER A 214 -6.71 -22.91 -7.89
C SER A 214 -7.39 -21.67 -8.46
N ALA A 215 -6.71 -20.91 -9.32
CA ALA A 215 -7.27 -19.71 -9.94
C ALA A 215 -8.48 -20.00 -10.84
N PHE A 216 -8.50 -21.16 -11.48
CA PHE A 216 -9.56 -21.58 -12.42
C PHE A 216 -10.44 -22.70 -11.88
N ASN A 217 -10.34 -23.03 -10.59
CA ASN A 217 -11.24 -24.00 -9.96
C ASN A 217 -12.62 -23.35 -9.74
N THR A 218 -13.67 -23.93 -10.33
CA THR A 218 -15.03 -23.38 -10.32
C THR A 218 -15.59 -23.09 -8.92
N LYS A 219 -15.22 -23.88 -7.91
CA LYS A 219 -15.70 -23.71 -6.52
C LYS A 219 -15.05 -22.53 -5.78
N SER A 220 -13.78 -22.24 -6.05
CA SER A 220 -12.99 -21.19 -5.37
C SER A 220 -12.73 -19.96 -6.23
N MET A 221 -12.96 -20.03 -7.53
CA MET A 221 -12.61 -19.00 -8.50
C MET A 221 -13.23 -17.63 -8.15
N LEU A 222 -14.54 -17.56 -7.92
CA LEU A 222 -15.22 -16.29 -7.63
C LEU A 222 -14.70 -15.62 -6.35
N VAL A 223 -14.50 -16.42 -5.30
CA VAL A 223 -13.94 -15.91 -4.04
C VAL A 223 -12.50 -15.43 -4.27
N GLY A 224 -11.69 -16.22 -4.96
CA GLY A 224 -10.31 -15.89 -5.31
C GLY A 224 -10.20 -14.61 -6.15
N ILE A 225 -11.09 -14.40 -7.13
CA ILE A 225 -11.19 -13.18 -7.94
C ILE A 225 -11.48 -11.97 -7.05
N VAL A 226 -12.59 -12.01 -6.31
CA VAL A 226 -13.06 -10.84 -5.53
C VAL A 226 -12.03 -10.47 -4.46
N ILE A 227 -11.55 -11.45 -3.69
CA ILE A 227 -10.57 -11.19 -2.62
C ILE A 227 -9.22 -10.79 -3.22
N GLY A 228 -8.73 -11.50 -4.25
CA GLY A 228 -7.48 -11.17 -4.92
C GLY A 228 -7.47 -9.75 -5.49
N ILE A 229 -8.52 -9.36 -6.20
CA ILE A 229 -8.63 -8.02 -6.78
C ILE A 229 -8.72 -6.95 -5.68
N LYS A 230 -9.57 -7.15 -4.66
CA LYS A 230 -9.68 -6.22 -3.54
C LYS A 230 -8.33 -6.02 -2.83
N ARG A 231 -7.57 -7.10 -2.64
CA ARG A 231 -6.23 -7.02 -2.05
C ARG A 231 -5.19 -6.41 -3.00
N SER A 232 -5.31 -6.62 -4.31
CA SER A 232 -4.49 -5.93 -5.31
C SER A 232 -4.67 -4.40 -5.25
N ILE A 233 -5.90 -3.92 -5.10
CA ILE A 233 -6.20 -2.48 -4.92
C ILE A 233 -5.47 -1.95 -3.69
N PHE A 234 -5.52 -2.70 -2.58
CA PHE A 234 -4.86 -2.34 -1.33
C PHE A 234 -3.33 -2.36 -1.45
N LEU A 235 -2.75 -3.41 -2.03
CA LEU A 235 -1.31 -3.58 -2.22
C LEU A 235 -0.69 -2.49 -3.09
N ASN A 236 -1.40 -2.10 -4.15
CA ASN A 236 -0.97 -1.06 -5.07
C ASN A 236 -1.29 0.35 -4.58
N GLU A 237 -2.08 0.50 -3.52
CA GLU A 237 -2.68 1.78 -3.11
C GLU A 237 -3.31 2.51 -4.30
N LEU A 238 -4.07 1.75 -5.10
CA LEU A 238 -4.59 2.19 -6.39
C LEU A 238 -5.58 3.33 -6.22
N LEU A 239 -5.27 4.49 -6.81
CA LEU A 239 -6.11 5.69 -6.82
C LEU A 239 -6.49 6.25 -5.43
N ILE A 240 -5.73 5.90 -4.39
CA ILE A 240 -5.96 6.40 -3.03
C ILE A 240 -5.35 7.81 -2.82
N GLY A 241 -4.39 8.22 -3.67
CA GLY A 241 -3.73 9.52 -3.57
C GLY A 241 -2.26 9.45 -3.13
N THR A 242 -1.81 8.37 -2.51
CA THR A 242 -0.42 8.19 -2.06
C THR A 242 0.57 8.20 -3.22
N THR A 243 0.20 7.56 -4.33
CA THR A 243 1.00 7.53 -5.56
C THR A 243 1.18 8.93 -6.15
N SER A 244 0.11 9.72 -6.23
CA SER A 244 0.20 11.10 -6.71
C SER A 244 0.96 12.02 -5.76
N MET A 245 0.87 11.79 -4.45
CA MET A 245 1.65 12.55 -3.49
C MET A 245 3.14 12.23 -3.59
N SER A 246 3.51 10.96 -3.61
CA SER A 246 4.91 10.53 -3.79
C SER A 246 5.51 11.05 -5.09
N SER A 247 4.71 11.19 -6.15
CA SER A 247 5.15 11.74 -7.43
C SER A 247 5.43 13.24 -7.39
N GLY A 248 4.85 13.96 -6.45
CA GLY A 248 4.95 15.41 -6.35
C GLY A 248 6.06 15.94 -5.45
N ILE A 249 6.91 15.09 -4.86
CA ILE A 249 7.87 15.51 -3.81
C ILE A 249 9.16 16.16 -4.34
N ASN A 250 9.45 16.09 -5.63
CA ASN A 250 10.69 16.62 -6.21
C ASN A 250 10.48 17.22 -7.61
N ASN A 251 11.54 17.76 -8.20
CA ASN A 251 11.49 18.42 -9.52
C ASN A 251 11.81 17.51 -10.70
N MET A 252 11.71 16.20 -10.54
CA MET A 252 11.97 15.26 -11.65
C MET A 252 10.89 15.31 -12.72
N ASP A 253 11.24 14.84 -13.91
CA ASP A 253 10.30 14.73 -15.03
C ASP A 253 9.11 13.83 -14.68
N LYS A 254 7.92 14.27 -15.05
CA LYS A 254 6.65 13.60 -14.76
C LYS A 254 6.55 12.19 -15.32
N LYS A 255 7.18 11.92 -16.49
CA LYS A 255 7.17 10.58 -17.10
C LYS A 255 8.12 9.64 -16.37
N VAL A 256 9.31 10.13 -15.99
CA VAL A 256 10.28 9.35 -15.18
C VAL A 256 9.65 8.98 -13.85
N THR A 257 9.03 9.95 -13.19
CA THR A 257 8.35 9.74 -11.90
C THR A 257 7.20 8.73 -12.03
N ALA A 258 6.38 8.84 -13.09
CA ALA A 258 5.28 7.90 -13.33
C ALA A 258 5.79 6.47 -13.57
N ASN A 259 6.84 6.30 -14.39
CA ASN A 259 7.48 5.00 -14.61
C ASN A 259 8.04 4.41 -13.31
N THR A 260 8.71 5.23 -12.48
CA THR A 260 9.27 4.81 -11.20
C THR A 260 8.19 4.23 -10.27
N LEU A 261 7.02 4.87 -10.21
CA LEU A 261 5.94 4.43 -9.32
C LEU A 261 5.20 3.19 -9.83
N VAL A 262 5.12 2.98 -11.13
CA VAL A 262 4.65 1.71 -11.71
C VAL A 262 5.62 0.58 -11.38
N ILE A 263 6.93 0.81 -11.51
CA ILE A 263 7.97 -0.17 -11.11
C ILE A 263 7.83 -0.51 -9.62
N GLY A 264 7.61 0.49 -8.75
CA GLY A 264 7.37 0.25 -7.33
C GLY A 264 6.17 -0.65 -7.06
N SER A 265 5.06 -0.48 -7.80
CA SER A 265 3.88 -1.34 -7.68
C SER A 265 4.15 -2.76 -8.20
N TYR A 266 4.85 -2.89 -9.32
CA TYR A 266 5.29 -4.21 -9.82
C TYR A 266 6.22 -4.92 -8.83
N PHE A 267 7.11 -4.19 -8.19
CA PHE A 267 7.98 -4.73 -7.14
C PHE A 267 7.18 -5.34 -5.98
N ILE A 268 6.20 -4.62 -5.45
CA ILE A 268 5.35 -5.11 -4.35
C ILE A 268 4.59 -6.37 -4.77
N VAL A 269 3.97 -6.35 -5.94
CA VAL A 269 3.08 -7.45 -6.36
C VAL A 269 3.88 -8.64 -6.89
N PHE A 270 4.82 -8.45 -7.82
CA PHE A 270 5.52 -9.57 -8.46
C PHE A 270 6.71 -10.09 -7.67
N ILE A 271 7.23 -9.32 -6.70
CA ILE A 271 8.34 -9.78 -5.85
C ILE A 271 7.83 -10.07 -4.44
N VAL A 272 7.37 -9.04 -3.71
CA VAL A 272 7.05 -9.20 -2.28
C VAL A 272 5.89 -10.18 -2.06
N SER A 273 4.76 -10.01 -2.79
CA SER A 273 3.61 -10.91 -2.63
C SER A 273 3.89 -12.33 -3.13
N THR A 274 4.73 -12.48 -4.17
CA THR A 274 5.15 -13.79 -4.67
C THR A 274 5.99 -14.54 -3.65
N LEU A 275 7.02 -13.90 -3.11
CA LEU A 275 7.90 -14.51 -2.12
C LEU A 275 7.11 -14.96 -0.88
N LEU A 276 6.22 -14.11 -0.39
CA LEU A 276 5.37 -14.46 0.74
C LEU A 276 4.43 -15.63 0.44
N THR A 277 3.78 -15.60 -0.74
CA THR A 277 2.90 -16.70 -1.16
C THR A 277 3.66 -18.02 -1.28
N MET A 278 4.89 -17.99 -1.84
CA MET A 278 5.74 -19.18 -1.92
C MET A 278 6.06 -19.72 -0.52
N LEU A 279 6.46 -18.89 0.43
CA LEU A 279 6.69 -19.33 1.82
C LEU A 279 5.45 -19.99 2.43
N ILE A 280 4.27 -19.36 2.27
CA ILE A 280 3.00 -19.90 2.77
C ILE A 280 2.67 -21.26 2.12
N LEU A 281 2.85 -21.40 0.82
CA LEU A 281 2.49 -22.62 0.11
C LEU A 281 3.50 -23.77 0.37
N ILE A 282 4.79 -23.47 0.54
CA ILE A 282 5.78 -24.44 1.00
C ILE A 282 5.37 -24.99 2.38
N TYR A 283 5.01 -24.11 3.32
CA TYR A 283 4.51 -24.51 4.63
C TYR A 283 3.26 -25.40 4.51
N LYS A 284 2.25 -24.97 3.75
CA LYS A 284 1.00 -25.73 3.59
C LYS A 284 1.19 -27.11 2.94
N ILE A 285 2.03 -27.20 1.92
CA ILE A 285 2.31 -28.47 1.23
C ILE A 285 3.00 -29.47 2.17
N ASN A 286 3.93 -28.99 3.01
CA ASN A 286 4.73 -29.88 3.85
C ASN A 286 4.06 -30.25 5.18
N THR A 287 3.08 -29.47 5.64
CA THR A 287 2.50 -29.70 6.98
C THR A 287 1.04 -30.15 6.94
N ASN A 288 0.30 -29.84 5.87
CA ASN A 288 -1.15 -30.06 5.75
C ASN A 288 -1.99 -29.47 6.90
N VAL A 289 -1.44 -28.48 7.63
CA VAL A 289 -2.12 -27.85 8.78
C VAL A 289 -3.20 -26.91 8.30
N VAL A 290 -4.36 -26.95 8.95
CA VAL A 290 -5.46 -25.99 8.76
C VAL A 290 -5.33 -24.89 9.80
N ASP A 291 -5.01 -23.70 9.34
CA ASP A 291 -4.89 -22.52 10.21
C ASP A 291 -6.27 -21.94 10.53
N THR A 292 -6.45 -21.40 11.73
CA THR A 292 -7.72 -20.83 12.20
C THR A 292 -7.91 -19.36 11.80
N SER A 293 -6.82 -18.66 11.46
CA SER A 293 -6.83 -17.26 11.03
C SER A 293 -5.64 -16.95 10.12
N TYR A 294 -5.75 -15.86 9.36
CA TYR A 294 -4.64 -15.39 8.53
C TYR A 294 -3.41 -14.97 9.35
N ILE A 295 -3.59 -14.50 10.59
CA ILE A 295 -2.47 -14.18 11.49
C ILE A 295 -1.76 -15.46 11.92
N ASN A 296 -2.51 -16.51 12.28
CA ASN A 296 -1.94 -17.81 12.62
C ASN A 296 -1.23 -18.45 11.44
N LEU A 297 -1.81 -18.38 10.23
CA LEU A 297 -1.17 -18.81 9.00
C LEU A 297 0.18 -18.13 8.81
N LEU A 298 0.26 -16.81 9.00
CA LEU A 298 1.51 -16.07 8.87
C LEU A 298 2.54 -16.47 9.94
N LYS A 299 2.13 -16.56 11.20
CA LYS A 299 3.00 -17.00 12.31
C LYS A 299 3.53 -18.41 12.09
N ASN A 300 2.65 -19.35 11.78
CA ASN A 300 3.01 -20.75 11.54
C ASN A 300 3.93 -20.91 10.33
N THR A 301 3.72 -20.12 9.25
CA THR A 301 4.62 -20.08 8.11
C THR A 301 6.05 -19.70 8.52
N PHE A 302 6.22 -18.61 9.26
CA PHE A 302 7.55 -18.18 9.69
C PHE A 302 8.18 -19.15 10.70
N THR A 303 7.41 -19.68 11.66
CA THR A 303 7.88 -20.69 12.62
C THR A 303 8.33 -21.97 11.91
N TYR A 304 7.57 -22.44 10.91
CA TYR A 304 7.97 -23.60 10.10
C TYR A 304 9.30 -23.37 9.39
N HIS A 305 9.49 -22.21 8.76
CA HIS A 305 10.69 -21.95 7.99
C HIS A 305 11.93 -21.68 8.86
N TYR A 306 11.79 -21.09 10.03
CA TYR A 306 12.90 -20.56 10.83
C TYR A 306 12.93 -21.08 12.26
N ASN A 307 12.11 -22.09 12.59
CA ASN A 307 11.99 -22.67 13.92
C ASN A 307 11.72 -21.58 14.99
N THR A 308 12.41 -21.61 16.11
CA THR A 308 12.29 -20.63 17.19
C THR A 308 12.54 -19.18 16.76
N LEU A 309 13.42 -18.97 15.77
CA LEU A 309 13.72 -17.64 15.23
C LEU A 309 12.59 -17.09 14.35
N GLY A 310 11.65 -17.93 13.88
CA GLY A 310 10.57 -17.51 12.98
C GLY A 310 9.69 -16.40 13.55
N ASN A 311 9.33 -16.52 14.83
CA ASN A 311 8.55 -15.50 15.51
C ASN A 311 9.35 -14.19 15.66
N TYR A 312 10.65 -14.25 15.95
CA TYR A 312 11.51 -13.05 16.04
C TYR A 312 11.63 -12.35 14.68
N TYR A 313 11.84 -13.09 13.57
CA TYR A 313 11.87 -12.54 12.23
C TYR A 313 10.55 -11.89 11.83
N LEU A 314 9.43 -12.57 12.08
CA LEU A 314 8.12 -12.01 11.78
C LEU A 314 7.85 -10.74 12.60
N ASN A 315 8.12 -10.77 13.89
CA ASN A 315 7.93 -9.63 14.78
C ASN A 315 8.79 -8.43 14.35
N LEU A 316 10.06 -8.67 14.01
CA LEU A 316 10.96 -7.65 13.49
C LEU A 316 10.42 -7.06 12.17
N MET A 317 10.01 -7.92 11.24
CA MET A 317 9.45 -7.48 9.96
C MET A 317 8.19 -6.63 10.15
N ILE A 318 7.24 -7.08 10.96
CA ILE A 318 6.00 -6.33 11.21
C ILE A 318 6.30 -4.99 11.88
N THR A 319 7.20 -4.96 12.84
CA THR A 319 7.58 -3.71 13.52
C THR A 319 8.21 -2.72 12.54
N LEU A 320 9.14 -3.16 11.72
CA LEU A 320 9.80 -2.32 10.71
C LEU A 320 8.82 -1.80 9.66
N LEU A 321 7.96 -2.68 9.12
CA LEU A 321 6.95 -2.33 8.13
C LEU A 321 5.89 -1.39 8.69
N ALA A 322 5.42 -1.63 9.91
CA ALA A 322 4.47 -0.74 10.57
C ALA A 322 5.09 0.63 10.85
N THR A 323 6.34 0.66 11.32
CA THR A 323 7.05 1.92 11.59
C THR A 323 7.22 2.74 10.32
N SER A 324 7.63 2.13 9.20
CA SER A 324 7.74 2.85 7.91
C SER A 324 6.40 3.43 7.44
N SER A 325 5.31 2.69 7.63
CA SER A 325 3.96 3.16 7.28
C SER A 325 3.46 4.24 8.22
N ILE A 326 3.76 4.16 9.51
CA ILE A 326 3.42 5.21 10.48
C ILE A 326 4.17 6.51 10.14
N ILE A 327 5.46 6.42 9.85
CA ILE A 327 6.28 7.56 9.41
C ILE A 327 5.68 8.19 8.14
N SER A 328 5.34 7.37 7.15
CA SER A 328 4.73 7.84 5.89
C SER A 328 3.37 8.50 6.12
N GLY A 329 2.52 7.91 6.96
CA GLY A 329 1.19 8.45 7.28
C GLY A 329 1.25 9.78 8.01
N ILE A 330 2.18 9.94 8.96
CA ILE A 330 2.46 11.21 9.65
C ILE A 330 2.94 12.26 8.63
N TYR A 331 3.90 11.89 7.76
CA TYR A 331 4.40 12.75 6.69
C TYR A 331 3.27 13.25 5.78
N ILE A 332 2.40 12.35 5.33
CA ILE A 332 1.25 12.65 4.47
C ILE A 332 0.30 13.65 5.17
N GLY A 333 -0.09 13.35 6.40
CA GLY A 333 -1.00 14.21 7.15
C GLY A 333 -0.46 15.62 7.35
N LEU A 334 0.76 15.72 7.90
CA LEU A 334 1.37 17.01 8.24
C LEU A 334 1.74 17.84 7.01
N SER A 335 2.29 17.23 5.95
CA SER A 335 2.68 17.98 4.75
C SER A 335 1.48 18.61 4.05
N ASN A 336 0.35 17.88 3.98
CA ASN A 336 -0.87 18.40 3.36
C ASN A 336 -1.51 19.51 4.19
N ILE A 337 -1.58 19.38 5.50
CA ILE A 337 -2.13 20.42 6.37
C ILE A 337 -1.23 21.67 6.40
N ASN A 338 0.08 21.51 6.53
CA ASN A 338 1.03 22.63 6.53
C ASN A 338 1.03 23.44 5.22
N TYR A 339 0.64 22.82 4.10
CA TYR A 339 0.46 23.55 2.85
C TYR A 339 -0.83 24.38 2.83
N LEU A 340 -1.92 23.85 3.41
CA LEU A 340 -3.22 24.51 3.40
C LEU A 340 -3.31 25.69 4.37
N THR A 341 -2.65 25.59 5.50
CA THR A 341 -2.77 26.61 6.56
C THR A 341 -1.49 26.75 7.37
N ASN A 342 -1.23 28.00 7.76
CA ASN A 342 -0.19 28.34 8.75
C ASN A 342 -0.78 28.44 10.17
N ASN A 343 -2.06 28.16 10.35
CA ASN A 343 -2.71 28.24 11.65
C ASN A 343 -2.21 27.11 12.56
N LYS A 344 -1.43 27.49 13.58
CA LYS A 344 -0.84 26.55 14.55
C LYS A 344 -1.89 25.69 15.27
N VAL A 345 -3.10 26.23 15.50
CA VAL A 345 -4.19 25.48 16.17
C VAL A 345 -4.62 24.30 15.30
N ILE A 346 -4.88 24.52 14.01
CA ILE A 346 -5.28 23.44 13.07
C ILE A 346 -4.17 22.39 12.95
N ILE A 347 -2.91 22.81 12.83
CA ILE A 347 -1.76 21.91 12.77
C ILE A 347 -1.67 21.05 14.04
N ASN A 348 -1.82 21.66 15.21
CA ASN A 348 -1.76 20.94 16.49
C ASN A 348 -2.96 19.99 16.68
N ILE A 349 -4.15 20.37 16.25
CA ILE A 349 -5.33 19.48 16.24
C ILE A 349 -5.06 18.27 15.34
N THR A 350 -4.49 18.48 14.16
CA THR A 350 -4.13 17.34 13.26
C THR A 350 -3.10 16.42 13.90
N LYS A 351 -2.07 16.97 14.56
CA LYS A 351 -1.10 16.18 15.32
C LYS A 351 -1.78 15.34 16.41
N LEU A 352 -2.68 15.96 17.16
CA LEU A 352 -3.44 15.27 18.21
C LEU A 352 -4.32 14.14 17.63
N ILE A 353 -5.01 14.39 16.52
CA ILE A 353 -5.82 13.37 15.84
C ILE A 353 -4.93 12.19 15.42
N ILE A 354 -3.77 12.42 14.83
CA ILE A 354 -2.83 11.36 14.44
C ILE A 354 -2.40 10.54 15.67
N LEU A 355 -2.04 11.17 16.78
CA LEU A 355 -1.65 10.48 18.01
C LEU A 355 -2.81 9.64 18.59
N THR A 356 -4.01 10.21 18.66
CA THR A 356 -5.19 9.48 19.16
C THR A 356 -5.57 8.31 18.27
N THR A 357 -5.42 8.42 16.96
CA THR A 357 -5.72 7.31 16.04
C THR A 357 -4.74 6.14 16.17
N LEU A 358 -3.45 6.43 16.38
CA LEU A 358 -2.44 5.40 16.64
C LEU A 358 -2.75 4.61 17.93
N THR A 359 -3.21 5.31 18.97
CA THR A 359 -3.61 4.64 20.22
C THR A 359 -4.92 3.87 20.07
N LEU A 360 -5.92 4.44 19.40
CA LEU A 360 -7.21 3.77 19.17
C LEU A 360 -7.03 2.47 18.36
N GLY A 361 -6.09 2.43 17.41
CA GLY A 361 -5.79 1.22 16.66
C GLY A 361 -5.36 0.03 17.53
N ILE A 362 -4.74 0.28 18.69
CA ILE A 362 -4.33 -0.78 19.62
C ILE A 362 -5.54 -1.43 20.30
N TYR A 363 -6.58 -0.64 20.61
CA TYR A 363 -7.73 -1.11 21.41
C TYR A 363 -8.93 -1.54 20.57
N LEU A 364 -9.05 -1.06 19.33
CA LEU A 364 -10.18 -1.38 18.46
C LEU A 364 -10.09 -2.82 17.91
N ASN A 365 -11.27 -3.37 17.61
CA ASN A 365 -11.38 -4.65 16.93
C ASN A 365 -10.89 -4.54 15.47
N THR A 366 -10.08 -5.51 15.04
CA THR A 366 -9.48 -5.58 13.71
C THR A 366 -10.53 -5.52 12.59
N ASP A 367 -11.66 -6.21 12.73
CA ASP A 367 -12.69 -6.26 11.69
C ASP A 367 -13.37 -4.89 11.51
N LYS A 368 -13.58 -4.14 12.61
CA LYS A 368 -14.12 -2.78 12.54
C LYS A 368 -13.15 -1.85 11.81
N ILE A 369 -11.85 -1.94 12.09
CA ILE A 369 -10.84 -1.12 11.41
C ILE A 369 -10.84 -1.41 9.92
N TRP A 370 -10.85 -2.68 9.51
CA TRP A 370 -10.91 -3.08 8.11
C TRP A 370 -12.19 -2.60 7.43
N LEU A 371 -13.33 -2.64 8.10
CA LEU A 371 -14.59 -2.14 7.56
C LEU A 371 -14.52 -0.64 7.25
N PHE A 372 -13.98 0.17 8.17
CA PHE A 372 -13.81 1.61 7.95
C PHE A 372 -12.84 1.91 6.80
N ILE A 373 -11.70 1.19 6.73
CA ILE A 373 -10.75 1.31 5.63
C ILE A 373 -11.44 0.99 4.30
N ASP A 374 -12.18 -0.11 4.22
CA ASP A 374 -12.88 -0.54 3.02
C ASP A 374 -13.89 0.51 2.51
N ILE A 375 -14.65 1.14 3.41
CA ILE A 375 -15.63 2.18 3.06
C ILE A 375 -14.92 3.44 2.55
N MET A 376 -13.87 3.88 3.26
CA MET A 376 -13.13 5.08 2.90
C MET A 376 -12.37 4.92 1.59
N MET A 377 -11.71 3.78 1.38
CA MET A 377 -11.05 3.46 0.13
C MET A 377 -12.02 3.42 -1.04
N LEU A 378 -13.15 2.73 -0.89
CA LEU A 378 -14.17 2.65 -1.92
C LEU A 378 -14.64 4.03 -2.36
N SER A 379 -14.95 4.90 -1.40
CA SER A 379 -15.40 6.27 -1.66
C SER A 379 -14.32 7.11 -2.35
N LEU A 380 -13.10 7.08 -1.83
CA LEU A 380 -11.97 7.86 -2.34
C LEU A 380 -11.57 7.42 -3.76
N ILE A 381 -11.48 6.12 -4.00
CA ILE A 381 -11.12 5.56 -5.31
C ILE A 381 -12.20 5.88 -6.34
N THR A 382 -13.48 5.79 -5.97
CA THR A 382 -14.60 6.10 -6.87
C THR A 382 -14.53 7.56 -7.34
N LEU A 383 -14.39 8.50 -6.41
CA LEU A 383 -14.27 9.92 -6.74
C LEU A 383 -13.00 10.22 -7.54
N ASN A 384 -11.86 9.63 -7.17
CA ASN A 384 -10.61 9.82 -7.88
C ASN A 384 -10.66 9.25 -9.32
N SER A 385 -11.34 8.13 -9.52
CA SER A 385 -11.57 7.56 -10.85
C SER A 385 -12.32 8.53 -11.76
N ILE A 386 -13.35 9.21 -11.25
CA ILE A 386 -14.11 10.24 -11.97
C ILE A 386 -13.22 11.44 -12.30
N ILE A 387 -12.41 11.90 -11.35
CA ILE A 387 -11.48 13.03 -11.52
C ILE A 387 -10.47 12.73 -12.63
N ILE A 388 -9.82 11.55 -12.57
CA ILE A 388 -8.83 11.13 -13.57
C ILE A 388 -9.47 11.01 -14.95
N TYR A 389 -10.68 10.46 -15.04
CA TYR A 389 -11.39 10.38 -16.30
C TYR A 389 -11.71 11.76 -16.89
N LYS A 390 -12.12 12.73 -16.06
CA LYS A 390 -12.32 14.14 -16.48
C LYS A 390 -11.02 14.82 -16.91
N LEU A 391 -9.88 14.42 -16.36
CA LEU A 391 -8.56 14.95 -16.72
C LEU A 391 -7.88 14.21 -17.87
N ARG A 392 -8.55 13.26 -18.52
CA ARG A 392 -7.96 12.37 -19.54
C ARG A 392 -7.25 13.12 -20.68
N ASP A 393 -7.75 14.30 -21.08
CA ASP A 393 -7.17 15.08 -22.19
C ASP A 393 -5.94 15.89 -21.77
N LYS A 394 -5.63 15.92 -20.47
CA LYS A 394 -4.46 16.60 -19.90
C LYS A 394 -3.29 15.66 -19.61
N ILE A 395 -3.40 14.38 -19.99
CA ILE A 395 -2.42 13.32 -19.71
C ILE A 395 -1.35 13.18 -20.79
N ILE A 396 -1.56 13.79 -21.95
CA ILE A 396 -0.65 13.73 -23.10
C ILE A 396 0.37 14.87 -23.08
#